data_6d78cc2e448f63d2e582c68e2d3c15a4
#
_entry.id   6d78cc2e448f63d2e582c68e2d3c15a4
#
_cell.length_a   1.000
_cell.length_b   1.000
_cell.length_c   1.000
_cell.angle_alpha   90.00
_cell.angle_beta   90.00
_cell.angle_gamma   90.00
#
_symmetry.space_group_name_H-M   'P 1'
#
loop_
_entity.id
_entity.type
_entity.pdbx_description
1 polymer ?
#
loop_
_entity_poly.entity_id
_entity_poly.type
_entity_poly.pdbx_seq_one_letter_code
_entity_poly.pdbx_strand_id
1 'polypeptide(L)'
;MAANGSPLSATGDYGAKTSREAAQTARRTTRAGPEPFGDPLSGILLVAEPAAGAANARVVDALRRSLATVKLVEAYVTWIHSDLLEEILSLEPGALVAVGPAAARAIDSLDYPLARMAFSEVPEGSWFAWTKGASGLRLPALAPALEDEDAKRHFWRAFLALRALAPEEAAGRL
;
A
#
# COMPACT_ATOMS: atom_id res chain seq x y z
N MET A 1 51.78 -8.87 -38.64
CA MET A 1 51.87 -8.56 -37.20
C MET A 1 50.60 -7.83 -36.82
N ALA A 2 49.72 -8.50 -36.13
CA ALA A 2 48.43 -7.96 -35.73
C ALA A 2 48.57 -7.24 -34.40
N ALA A 3 48.21 -5.97 -34.35
CA ALA A 3 48.02 -5.23 -33.12
C ALA A 3 46.63 -5.52 -32.62
N ASN A 4 46.50 -6.31 -31.60
CA ASN A 4 45.26 -6.53 -30.91
C ASN A 4 45.00 -5.37 -29.94
N GLY A 5 44.23 -4.43 -30.37
CA GLY A 5 43.56 -3.50 -29.48
C GLY A 5 42.25 -4.11 -29.02
N SER A 6 42.22 -4.68 -27.85
CA SER A 6 40.97 -5.09 -27.23
C SER A 6 40.20 -3.86 -26.80
N PRO A 7 38.95 -3.69 -27.19
CA PRO A 7 38.10 -2.65 -26.63
C PRO A 7 37.78 -3.03 -25.21
N LEU A 8 38.22 -2.24 -24.30
CA LEU A 8 37.79 -2.28 -22.90
C LEU A 8 36.29 -2.01 -22.85
N SER A 9 35.57 -3.04 -22.56
CA SER A 9 34.11 -2.97 -22.36
C SER A 9 33.76 -2.21 -21.10
N ALA A 10 33.38 -0.96 -21.27
CA ALA A 10 32.69 -0.20 -20.23
C ALA A 10 31.21 -0.63 -20.13
N THR A 11 30.95 -1.88 -19.81
CA THR A 11 29.59 -2.43 -19.75
C THR A 11 29.15 -2.83 -18.35
N GLY A 12 29.82 -2.35 -17.30
CA GLY A 12 29.53 -2.78 -15.95
C GLY A 12 28.27 -2.15 -15.32
N ASP A 13 27.87 -0.96 -15.72
CA ASP A 13 26.90 -0.18 -14.93
C ASP A 13 25.49 -0.09 -15.54
N TYR A 14 25.37 -0.24 -16.86
CA TYR A 14 24.06 -0.20 -17.52
C TYR A 14 23.26 -1.51 -17.38
N GLY A 15 23.92 -2.64 -17.24
CA GLY A 15 23.28 -3.93 -17.08
C GLY A 15 22.55 -4.12 -15.74
N ALA A 16 23.02 -3.50 -14.67
CA ALA A 16 22.44 -3.64 -13.35
C ALA A 16 21.13 -2.82 -13.19
N LYS A 17 21.04 -1.66 -13.82
CA LYS A 17 19.81 -0.85 -13.82
C LYS A 17 18.71 -1.48 -14.65
N THR A 18 19.00 -1.93 -15.84
CA THR A 18 18.06 -2.62 -16.73
C THR A 18 17.57 -3.94 -16.15
N SER A 19 18.41 -4.68 -15.43
CA SER A 19 17.98 -5.92 -14.76
C SER A 19 17.05 -5.67 -13.59
N ARG A 20 17.24 -4.59 -12.84
CA ARG A 20 16.31 -4.18 -11.75
C ARG A 20 14.98 -3.69 -12.29
N GLU A 21 14.98 -2.90 -13.35
CA GLU A 21 13.78 -2.43 -14.03
C GLU A 21 13.01 -3.58 -14.69
N ALA A 22 13.69 -4.50 -15.34
CA ALA A 22 13.08 -5.70 -15.91
C ALA A 22 12.53 -6.63 -14.83
N ALA A 23 13.22 -6.80 -13.70
CA ALA A 23 12.72 -7.55 -12.55
C ALA A 23 11.52 -6.88 -11.90
N GLN A 24 11.51 -5.56 -11.80
CA GLN A 24 10.34 -4.81 -11.31
C GLN A 24 9.16 -4.89 -12.27
N THR A 25 9.39 -4.83 -13.58
CA THR A 25 8.36 -4.99 -14.60
C THR A 25 7.82 -6.43 -14.61
N ALA A 26 8.69 -7.42 -14.51
CA ALA A 26 8.29 -8.82 -14.40
C ALA A 26 7.51 -9.12 -13.10
N ARG A 27 7.89 -8.51 -11.99
CA ARG A 27 7.14 -8.58 -10.72
C ARG A 27 5.77 -7.92 -10.82
N ARG A 28 5.63 -6.82 -11.58
CA ARG A 28 4.35 -6.17 -11.86
C ARG A 28 3.41 -7.05 -12.68
N THR A 29 3.92 -7.80 -13.64
CA THR A 29 3.12 -8.68 -14.51
C THR A 29 2.66 -9.96 -13.81
N THR A 30 3.30 -10.38 -12.71
CA THR A 30 2.93 -11.58 -11.94
C THR A 30 2.00 -11.28 -10.77
N ARG A 31 1.72 -10.01 -10.46
CA ARG A 31 0.80 -9.64 -9.39
C ARG A 31 -0.64 -9.94 -9.79
N ALA A 32 -1.31 -10.75 -9.00
CA ALA A 32 -2.76 -10.86 -9.04
C ALA A 32 -3.38 -9.59 -8.44
N GLY A 33 -4.19 -8.88 -9.20
CA GLY A 33 -4.87 -7.68 -8.74
C GLY A 33 -4.50 -6.41 -9.52
N PRO A 34 -5.12 -5.28 -9.19
CA PRO A 34 -4.85 -4.00 -9.83
C PRO A 34 -3.43 -3.51 -9.60
N GLU A 35 -2.95 -2.59 -10.44
CA GLU A 35 -1.68 -1.94 -10.21
C GLU A 35 -1.70 -1.07 -8.95
N PRO A 36 -0.64 -1.08 -8.14
CA PRO A 36 -0.48 -0.14 -7.05
C PRO A 36 -0.51 1.30 -7.56
N PHE A 37 -0.99 2.21 -6.73
CA PHE A 37 -1.04 3.64 -7.05
C PHE A 37 -0.72 4.50 -5.84
N GLY A 38 -0.44 5.77 -6.08
CA GLY A 38 0.01 6.73 -5.07
C GLY A 38 1.53 6.86 -5.03
N ASP A 39 2.02 7.57 -4.02
CA ASP A 39 3.45 7.80 -3.84
C ASP A 39 4.03 6.82 -2.81
N PRO A 40 4.94 5.92 -3.24
CA PRO A 40 5.61 4.99 -2.33
C PRO A 40 6.39 5.67 -1.20
N LEU A 41 6.78 6.91 -1.39
CA LEU A 41 7.55 7.69 -0.42
C LEU A 41 6.66 8.54 0.51
N SER A 42 5.35 8.43 0.40
CA SER A 42 4.41 9.20 1.24
C SER A 42 4.48 8.86 2.72
N GLY A 43 5.02 7.70 3.07
CA GLY A 43 5.03 7.18 4.44
C GLY A 43 3.71 6.55 4.87
N ILE A 44 2.71 6.52 4.00
CA ILE A 44 1.39 5.93 4.23
C ILE A 44 1.18 4.79 3.25
N LEU A 45 1.00 3.58 3.77
CA LEU A 45 0.76 2.39 2.96
C LEU A 45 -0.60 1.78 3.32
N LEU A 46 -1.47 1.68 2.32
CA LEU A 46 -2.70 0.91 2.42
C LEU A 46 -2.52 -0.43 1.70
N VAL A 47 -2.88 -1.50 2.37
CA VAL A 47 -2.94 -2.85 1.79
C VAL A 47 -4.41 -3.22 1.66
N ALA A 48 -4.86 -3.42 0.44
CA ALA A 48 -6.27 -3.71 0.14
C ALA A 48 -6.47 -5.13 -0.36
N GLU A 49 -7.68 -5.65 -0.13
CA GLU A 49 -8.13 -6.90 -0.75
C GLU A 49 -8.44 -6.66 -2.22
N PRO A 50 -7.93 -7.50 -3.14
CA PRO A 50 -8.37 -7.45 -4.52
C PRO A 50 -9.83 -7.94 -4.62
N ALA A 51 -10.63 -7.27 -5.44
CA ALA A 51 -11.95 -7.74 -5.81
C ALA A 51 -11.86 -8.60 -7.09
N ALA A 52 -12.90 -9.37 -7.38
CA ALA A 52 -12.93 -10.22 -8.57
C ALA A 52 -13.38 -9.43 -9.81
N GLY A 53 -12.69 -9.65 -10.94
CA GLY A 53 -13.09 -9.18 -12.27
C GLY A 53 -13.31 -7.67 -12.38
N ALA A 54 -14.42 -7.26 -12.97
CA ALA A 54 -14.78 -5.86 -13.20
C ALA A 54 -14.95 -5.04 -11.91
N ALA A 55 -15.19 -5.67 -10.77
CA ALA A 55 -15.29 -5.00 -9.47
C ALA A 55 -13.97 -4.38 -9.03
N ASN A 56 -12.83 -4.85 -9.53
CA ASN A 56 -11.53 -4.25 -9.24
C ASN A 56 -11.44 -2.77 -9.64
N ALA A 57 -11.90 -2.42 -10.82
CA ALA A 57 -11.89 -1.03 -11.29
C ALA A 57 -12.76 -0.11 -10.41
N ARG A 58 -13.90 -0.61 -9.95
CA ARG A 58 -14.81 0.11 -9.05
C ARG A 58 -14.18 0.32 -7.68
N VAL A 59 -13.51 -0.69 -7.13
CA VAL A 59 -12.79 -0.61 -5.85
C VAL A 59 -11.65 0.40 -5.94
N VAL A 60 -10.84 0.35 -6.99
CA VAL A 60 -9.74 1.31 -7.21
C VAL A 60 -10.27 2.73 -7.28
N ASP A 61 -11.31 2.99 -8.06
CA ASP A 61 -11.91 4.30 -8.22
C ASP A 61 -12.51 4.81 -6.90
N ALA A 62 -13.25 3.98 -6.18
CA ALA A 62 -13.81 4.32 -4.88
C ALA A 62 -12.74 4.66 -3.86
N LEU A 63 -11.65 3.89 -3.84
CA LEU A 63 -10.54 4.13 -2.92
C LEU A 63 -9.80 5.43 -3.24
N ARG A 64 -9.56 5.71 -4.51
CA ARG A 64 -8.97 6.99 -4.95
C ARG A 64 -9.82 8.20 -4.53
N ARG A 65 -11.12 8.12 -4.75
CA ARG A 65 -12.06 9.19 -4.36
C ARG A 65 -12.12 9.36 -2.83
N SER A 66 -12.13 8.26 -2.11
CA SER A 66 -12.14 8.29 -0.64
C SER A 66 -10.88 8.95 -0.08
N LEU A 67 -9.71 8.60 -0.61
CA LEU A 67 -8.44 9.21 -0.23
C LEU A 67 -8.40 10.70 -0.56
N ALA A 68 -8.91 11.11 -1.72
CA ALA A 68 -9.02 12.51 -2.10
C ALA A 68 -9.92 13.30 -1.12
N THR A 69 -11.01 12.69 -0.66
CA THR A 69 -11.94 13.32 0.28
C THR A 69 -11.29 13.59 1.64
N VAL A 70 -10.40 12.71 2.09
CA VAL A 70 -9.63 12.90 3.33
C VAL A 70 -8.29 13.60 3.12
N LYS A 71 -8.04 14.14 1.93
CA LYS A 71 -6.81 14.86 1.55
C LYS A 71 -5.53 14.02 1.63
N LEU A 72 -5.62 12.74 1.29
CA LEU A 72 -4.52 11.78 1.27
C LEU A 72 -4.29 11.21 -0.14
N VAL A 73 -4.33 12.05 -1.16
CA VAL A 73 -4.16 11.61 -2.57
C VAL A 73 -2.81 10.95 -2.84
N GLU A 74 -1.79 11.24 -2.05
CA GLU A 74 -0.44 10.70 -2.18
C GLU A 74 -0.23 9.38 -1.44
N ALA A 75 -1.18 8.96 -0.60
CA ALA A 75 -1.08 7.68 0.09
C ALA A 75 -0.88 6.54 -0.91
N TYR A 76 0.07 5.68 -0.62
CA TYR A 76 0.39 4.56 -1.49
C TYR A 76 -0.51 3.37 -1.20
N VAL A 77 -1.14 2.85 -2.23
CA VAL A 77 -2.05 1.71 -2.15
C VAL A 77 -1.45 0.54 -2.89
N THR A 78 -1.31 -0.58 -2.21
CA THR A 78 -0.96 -1.88 -2.77
C THR A 78 -2.04 -2.90 -2.47
N TRP A 79 -1.95 -4.05 -3.11
CA TRP A 79 -2.89 -5.15 -2.95
C TRP A 79 -2.18 -6.34 -2.31
N ILE A 80 -2.94 -7.25 -1.71
CA ILE A 80 -2.36 -8.48 -1.16
C ILE A 80 -1.62 -9.22 -2.29
N HIS A 81 -0.34 -9.51 -2.06
CA HIS A 81 0.52 -10.24 -3.00
C HIS A 81 1.63 -10.98 -2.27
N SER A 82 2.33 -11.87 -2.99
CA SER A 82 3.36 -12.73 -2.41
C SER A 82 4.58 -12.01 -1.84
N ASP A 83 4.90 -10.82 -2.36
CA ASP A 83 6.08 -10.03 -1.97
C ASP A 83 5.72 -8.89 -1.00
N LEU A 84 4.57 -9.00 -0.31
CA LEU A 84 4.08 -7.93 0.57
C LEU A 84 5.04 -7.62 1.72
N LEU A 85 5.68 -8.64 2.30
CA LEU A 85 6.67 -8.45 3.36
C LEU A 85 7.86 -7.60 2.88
N GLU A 86 8.41 -7.92 1.71
CA GLU A 86 9.52 -7.16 1.11
C GLU A 86 9.12 -5.73 0.80
N GLU A 87 7.89 -5.53 0.33
CA GLU A 87 7.35 -4.19 0.05
C GLU A 87 7.25 -3.36 1.32
N ILE A 88 6.70 -3.89 2.39
CA ILE A 88 6.59 -3.20 3.68
C ILE A 88 7.98 -2.88 4.25
N LEU A 89 8.90 -3.85 4.20
CA LEU A 89 10.28 -3.65 4.67
C LEU A 89 11.01 -2.57 3.87
N SER A 90 10.78 -2.53 2.56
CA SER A 90 11.42 -1.56 1.67
C SER A 90 10.88 -0.15 1.83
N LEU A 91 9.57 -0.01 2.08
CA LEU A 91 8.91 1.29 2.18
C LEU A 91 9.00 1.89 3.59
N GLU A 92 9.16 1.06 4.61
CA GLU A 92 9.19 1.49 6.02
C GLU A 92 8.09 2.52 6.34
N PRO A 93 6.80 2.20 6.12
CA PRO A 93 5.74 3.17 6.29
C PRO A 93 5.59 3.58 7.75
N GLY A 94 5.34 4.86 8.00
CA GLY A 94 4.97 5.37 9.32
C GLY A 94 3.53 5.05 9.70
N ALA A 95 2.69 4.79 8.70
CA ALA A 95 1.31 4.33 8.86
C ALA A 95 1.01 3.17 7.91
N LEU A 96 0.55 2.06 8.47
CA LEU A 96 0.12 0.88 7.73
C LEU A 96 -1.36 0.64 7.95
N VAL A 97 -2.11 0.59 6.86
CA VAL A 97 -3.57 0.45 6.88
C VAL A 97 -3.98 -0.83 6.18
N ALA A 98 -4.71 -1.69 6.87
CA ALA A 98 -5.32 -2.87 6.28
C ALA A 98 -6.75 -2.55 5.86
N VAL A 99 -7.05 -2.66 4.58
CA VAL A 99 -8.39 -2.45 4.02
C VAL A 99 -9.04 -3.80 3.78
N GLY A 100 -9.86 -4.21 4.72
CA GLY A 100 -10.55 -5.49 4.72
C GLY A 100 -9.94 -6.56 5.62
N PRO A 101 -10.75 -7.55 6.04
CA PRO A 101 -10.29 -8.61 6.95
C PRO A 101 -9.23 -9.52 6.32
N ALA A 102 -9.27 -9.76 5.01
CA ALA A 102 -8.24 -10.55 4.32
C ALA A 102 -6.89 -9.81 4.29
N ALA A 103 -6.89 -8.48 4.12
CA ALA A 103 -5.69 -7.67 4.21
C ALA A 103 -5.08 -7.72 5.63
N ALA A 104 -5.92 -7.60 6.66
CA ALA A 104 -5.48 -7.73 8.05
C ALA A 104 -4.82 -9.09 8.32
N ARG A 105 -5.44 -10.17 7.89
CA ARG A 105 -4.86 -11.52 8.02
C ARG A 105 -3.58 -11.70 7.22
N ALA A 106 -3.51 -11.15 6.02
CA ALA A 106 -2.31 -11.20 5.19
C ALA A 106 -1.12 -10.52 5.85
N ILE A 107 -1.33 -9.35 6.45
CA ILE A 107 -0.28 -8.65 7.20
C ILE A 107 0.12 -9.44 8.45
N ASP A 108 -0.83 -9.95 9.21
CA ASP A 108 -0.55 -10.75 10.40
C ASP A 108 0.25 -12.03 10.08
N SER A 109 -0.03 -12.64 8.92
CA SER A 109 0.65 -13.84 8.44
C SER A 109 2.11 -13.62 8.01
N LEU A 110 2.53 -12.38 7.85
CA LEU A 110 3.91 -12.06 7.48
C LEU A 110 4.91 -12.29 8.62
N ASP A 111 4.44 -12.46 9.84
CA ASP A 111 5.30 -12.54 11.04
C ASP A 111 6.34 -11.41 11.10
N TYR A 112 5.86 -10.19 10.90
CA TYR A 112 6.74 -9.02 10.89
C TYR A 112 7.50 -8.92 12.21
N PRO A 113 8.85 -8.94 12.21
CA PRO A 113 9.64 -9.19 13.42
C PRO A 113 9.50 -8.11 14.50
N LEU A 114 9.06 -6.92 14.12
CA LEU A 114 8.89 -5.77 15.02
C LEU A 114 7.42 -5.50 15.37
N ALA A 115 6.50 -6.31 14.86
CA ALA A 115 5.08 -6.12 15.11
C ALA A 115 4.76 -6.46 16.59
N ARG A 116 4.02 -5.55 17.22
CA ARG A 116 3.63 -5.67 18.65
C ARG A 116 2.22 -6.20 18.82
N MET A 117 1.39 -6.04 17.82
CA MET A 117 -0.03 -6.38 17.87
C MET A 117 -0.52 -6.80 16.48
N ALA A 118 -1.40 -7.79 16.44
CA ALA A 118 -2.01 -8.25 15.19
C ALA A 118 -3.13 -7.30 14.75
N PHE A 119 -3.25 -7.07 13.46
CA PHE A 119 -4.35 -6.28 12.89
C PHE A 119 -5.71 -6.90 13.16
N SER A 120 -5.81 -8.22 13.15
CA SER A 120 -7.06 -8.94 13.43
C SER A 120 -7.56 -8.81 14.89
N GLU A 121 -6.70 -8.41 15.81
CA GLU A 121 -7.02 -8.26 17.23
C GLU A 121 -7.54 -6.87 17.62
N VAL A 122 -7.44 -5.89 16.69
CA VAL A 122 -7.84 -4.51 16.95
C VAL A 122 -9.19 -4.21 16.32
N PRO A 123 -9.99 -3.30 16.92
CA PRO A 123 -11.25 -2.90 16.31
C PRO A 123 -11.01 -2.04 15.06
N GLU A 124 -11.94 -2.14 14.12
CA GLU A 124 -11.93 -1.32 12.91
C GLU A 124 -12.05 0.17 13.23
N GLY A 125 -11.30 0.99 12.54
CA GLY A 125 -11.35 2.44 12.68
C GLY A 125 -10.56 3.01 13.87
N SER A 126 -9.82 2.17 14.60
CA SER A 126 -8.99 2.60 15.72
C SER A 126 -7.52 2.47 15.42
N TRP A 127 -6.77 3.54 15.61
CA TRP A 127 -5.31 3.52 15.50
C TRP A 127 -4.68 2.73 16.64
N PHE A 128 -3.61 2.00 16.33
CA PHE A 128 -2.80 1.27 17.32
C PHE A 128 -1.32 1.34 16.96
N ALA A 129 -0.47 1.10 17.94
CA ALA A 129 0.96 0.96 17.73
C ALA A 129 1.27 -0.43 17.15
N TRP A 130 1.52 -0.49 15.84
CA TRP A 130 1.88 -1.75 15.17
C TRP A 130 3.33 -2.12 15.42
N THR A 131 4.24 -1.17 15.23
CA THR A 131 5.65 -1.26 15.60
C THR A 131 6.04 -0.03 16.40
N LYS A 132 7.28 0.01 16.89
CA LYS A 132 7.79 1.20 17.57
C LYS A 132 7.72 2.47 16.72
N GLY A 133 7.89 2.35 15.40
CA GLY A 133 7.94 3.49 14.47
C GLY A 133 6.75 3.59 13.53
N ALA A 134 5.77 2.68 13.62
CA ALA A 134 4.64 2.65 12.70
C ALA A 134 3.32 2.44 13.42
N SER A 135 2.35 3.27 13.08
CA SER A 135 0.95 3.10 13.50
C SER A 135 0.19 2.21 12.53
N GLY A 136 -0.72 1.41 13.05
CA GLY A 136 -1.62 0.56 12.28
C GLY A 136 -3.06 1.03 12.36
N LEU A 137 -3.82 0.76 11.30
CA LEU A 137 -5.26 1.00 11.24
C LEU A 137 -5.91 -0.15 10.48
N ARG A 138 -6.96 -0.71 11.05
CA ARG A 138 -7.79 -1.71 10.40
C ARG A 138 -9.08 -1.09 9.90
N LEU A 139 -9.42 -1.34 8.64
CA LEU A 139 -10.65 -0.88 8.00
C LEU A 139 -11.50 -2.07 7.53
N PRO A 140 -12.81 -1.90 7.41
CA PRO A 140 -13.67 -2.87 6.73
C PRO A 140 -13.27 -3.06 5.27
N ALA A 141 -13.73 -4.16 4.64
CA ALA A 141 -13.59 -4.35 3.20
C ALA A 141 -14.39 -3.29 2.42
N LEU A 142 -13.81 -2.82 1.31
CA LEU A 142 -14.46 -1.80 0.48
C LEU A 142 -15.49 -2.40 -0.48
N ALA A 143 -15.25 -3.60 -1.01
CA ALA A 143 -16.15 -4.21 -2.00
C ALA A 143 -17.62 -4.32 -1.53
N PRO A 144 -17.93 -4.79 -0.30
CA PRO A 144 -19.30 -4.78 0.20
C PRO A 144 -19.91 -3.38 0.30
N ALA A 145 -19.10 -2.36 0.58
CA ALA A 145 -19.55 -0.98 0.68
C ALA A 145 -20.03 -0.39 -0.66
N LEU A 146 -19.66 -1.00 -1.79
CA LEU A 146 -20.13 -0.60 -3.11
C LEU A 146 -21.55 -1.09 -3.42
N GLU A 147 -22.02 -2.10 -2.72
CA GLU A 147 -23.30 -2.78 -3.00
C GLU A 147 -24.35 -2.55 -1.89
N ASP A 148 -23.96 -2.18 -0.69
CA ASP A 148 -24.82 -2.03 0.48
C ASP A 148 -24.58 -0.72 1.20
N GLU A 149 -25.66 0.01 1.49
CA GLU A 149 -25.60 1.33 2.13
C GLU A 149 -25.11 1.25 3.59
N ASP A 150 -25.49 0.21 4.33
CA ASP A 150 -25.04 0.04 5.72
C ASP A 150 -23.54 -0.29 5.77
N ALA A 151 -23.07 -1.15 4.88
CA ALA A 151 -21.65 -1.44 4.72
C ALA A 151 -20.85 -0.18 4.32
N LYS A 152 -21.42 0.66 3.46
CA LYS A 152 -20.83 1.93 3.05
C LYS A 152 -20.70 2.91 4.22
N ARG A 153 -21.72 3.05 5.03
CA ARG A 153 -21.66 3.89 6.24
C ARG A 153 -20.65 3.38 7.25
N HIS A 154 -20.60 2.05 7.43
CA HIS A 154 -19.65 1.42 8.33
C HIS A 154 -18.21 1.62 7.86
N PHE A 155 -17.94 1.39 6.57
CA PHE A 155 -16.64 1.63 5.95
C PHE A 155 -16.22 3.09 6.11
N TRP A 156 -17.10 4.01 5.75
CA TRP A 156 -16.79 5.44 5.77
C TRP A 156 -16.51 5.93 7.20
N ARG A 157 -17.28 5.49 8.17
CA ARG A 157 -17.06 5.83 9.58
C ARG A 157 -15.67 5.41 10.05
N ALA A 158 -15.22 4.21 9.71
CA ALA A 158 -13.89 3.74 10.03
C ALA A 158 -12.81 4.48 9.23
N PHE A 159 -13.08 4.72 7.95
CA PHE A 159 -12.16 5.40 7.02
C PHE A 159 -11.83 6.84 7.45
N LEU A 160 -12.75 7.52 8.11
CA LEU A 160 -12.51 8.88 8.62
C LEU A 160 -11.37 8.97 9.63
N ALA A 161 -10.97 7.87 10.25
CA ALA A 161 -9.77 7.82 11.10
C ALA A 161 -8.50 8.23 10.36
N LEU A 162 -8.46 8.07 9.04
CA LEU A 162 -7.34 8.51 8.19
C LEU A 162 -7.16 10.03 8.16
N ARG A 163 -8.15 10.81 8.53
CA ARG A 163 -8.02 12.28 8.63
C ARG A 163 -6.91 12.72 9.56
N ALA A 164 -6.56 11.91 10.55
CA ALA A 164 -5.46 12.19 11.46
C ALA A 164 -4.09 12.29 10.74
N LEU A 165 -3.96 11.68 9.56
CA LEU A 165 -2.75 11.70 8.74
C LEU A 165 -2.75 12.83 7.71
N ALA A 166 -3.88 13.49 7.48
CA ALA A 166 -3.95 14.59 6.53
C ALA A 166 -3.04 15.73 6.99
N PRO A 167 -2.31 16.38 6.05
CA PRO A 167 -1.54 17.54 6.40
C PRO A 167 -2.48 18.59 7.00
N GLU A 168 -2.13 19.09 8.17
CA GLU A 168 -2.83 20.25 8.73
C GLU A 168 -2.67 21.38 7.71
N GLU A 169 -3.76 21.75 7.05
CA GLU A 169 -3.81 23.05 6.42
C GLU A 169 -3.48 24.04 7.54
N ALA A 170 -2.42 24.83 7.36
CA ALA A 170 -2.02 25.82 8.34
C ALA A 170 -3.27 26.58 8.81
N ALA A 171 -3.85 26.09 9.90
CA ALA A 171 -5.01 26.67 10.50
C ALA A 171 -4.58 28.05 11.05
N GLY A 172 -5.02 29.11 10.37
CA GLY A 172 -4.91 30.45 10.93
C GLY A 172 -3.69 31.22 10.50
N ARG A 173 -3.70 31.67 9.25
CA ARG A 173 -3.26 33.04 9.02
C ARG A 173 -4.50 33.93 9.07
N LEU A 174 -4.81 34.33 10.24
CA LEU A 174 -5.51 35.59 10.45
C LEU A 174 -4.50 36.71 10.32
#